data_cbcd81e338da6fe70d007e891afc5f2c
#
_entry.id   cbcd81e338da6fe70d007e891afc5f2c
#
_cell.length_a   1.000
_cell.length_b   1.000
_cell.length_c   1.000
_cell.angle_alpha   90.00
_cell.angle_beta   90.00
_cell.angle_gamma   90.00
#
_symmetry.space_group_name_H-M   'P 1'
#
loop_
_entity.id
_entity.type
_entity.pdbx_description
1 polymer ?
#
loop_
_entity_poly.entity_id
_entity_poly.type
_entity_poly.pdbx_seq_one_letter_code
_entity_poly.pdbx_strand_id
1 'polypeptide(L)'
;ISECLVGSEMCIRDRVITGGLRVSSDFAKALAMGADAVAIASAALMAAACQQYRICGTGMCPVGVATQDEKLRSRFKEDAAAQRVANFLRVSLEEIKTFARITGHDNIHDMNADDLCTVSREISEFTNIRHA
;
A
#
# COMPACT_ATOMS: atom_id res chain seq x y z
N ILE A 1 30.02 0.15 5.87
CA ILE A 1 28.61 0.25 5.37
C ILE A 1 28.59 0.19 3.84
N SER A 2 29.54 0.81 3.14
CA SER A 2 29.61 0.81 1.67
C SER A 2 29.92 -0.56 1.08
N GLU A 3 30.71 -1.40 1.74
CA GLU A 3 31.02 -2.75 1.28
C GLU A 3 29.84 -3.72 1.41
N CYS A 4 28.91 -3.47 2.33
CA CYS A 4 27.65 -4.22 2.42
C CYS A 4 26.66 -3.91 1.28
N LEU A 5 26.86 -2.84 0.55
CA LEU A 5 25.93 -2.41 -0.52
C LEU A 5 26.34 -2.89 -1.90
N VAL A 6 27.52 -3.48 -2.06
CA VAL A 6 28.04 -3.92 -3.37
C VAL A 6 28.58 -5.35 -3.27
N GLY A 7 27.83 -6.30 -3.79
CA GLY A 7 28.32 -7.64 -4.11
C GLY A 7 28.31 -8.69 -3.00
N SER A 8 27.69 -8.41 -1.85
CA SER A 8 27.46 -9.43 -0.81
C SER A 8 26.02 -9.90 -0.84
N GLU A 9 25.80 -11.21 -0.83
CA GLU A 9 24.43 -11.79 -0.76
C GLU A 9 23.64 -11.29 0.45
N MET A 10 24.30 -10.85 1.52
CA MET A 10 23.67 -10.23 2.67
C MET A 10 23.07 -8.85 2.39
N CYS A 11 23.37 -8.24 1.26
CA CYS A 11 22.82 -6.95 0.83
C CYS A 11 21.66 -7.09 -0.15
N ILE A 12 21.36 -8.29 -0.61
CA ILE A 12 20.14 -8.64 -1.34
C ILE A 12 19.05 -8.82 -0.29
N ARG A 13 18.40 -7.72 0.07
CA ARG A 13 17.31 -7.71 1.04
C ARG A 13 16.03 -7.31 0.36
N ASP A 14 14.93 -7.94 0.78
CA ASP A 14 13.60 -7.52 0.38
C ASP A 14 13.36 -6.06 0.76
N ARG A 15 12.75 -5.32 -0.15
CA ARG A 15 12.38 -3.92 0.02
C ARG A 15 10.90 -3.82 0.31
N VAL A 16 10.55 -3.18 1.42
CA VAL A 16 9.16 -2.90 1.78
C VAL A 16 8.91 -1.41 1.62
N ILE A 17 8.02 -1.05 0.72
CA ILE A 17 7.59 0.34 0.53
C ILE A 17 6.37 0.61 1.40
N THR A 18 6.39 1.75 2.08
CA THR A 18 5.28 2.28 2.88
C THR A 18 5.20 3.79 2.74
N GLY A 19 4.11 4.38 3.20
CA GLY A 19 3.94 5.83 3.24
C GLY A 19 2.79 6.34 2.37
N GLY A 20 1.60 6.40 2.93
CA GLY A 20 0.43 6.99 2.29
C GLY A 20 -0.23 6.19 1.18
N LEU A 21 0.22 4.97 0.90
CA LEU A 21 -0.34 4.09 -0.13
C LEU A 21 -1.77 3.68 0.27
N ARG A 22 -2.74 3.87 -0.63
CA ARG A 22 -4.16 3.69 -0.28
C ARG A 22 -4.96 2.86 -1.25
N VAL A 23 -4.59 2.85 -2.51
CA VAL A 23 -5.32 2.17 -3.59
C VAL A 23 -4.42 1.20 -4.33
N SER A 24 -5.00 0.26 -5.02
CA SER A 24 -4.30 -0.79 -5.77
C SER A 24 -3.28 -0.26 -6.77
N SER A 25 -3.58 0.88 -7.41
CA SER A 25 -2.63 1.54 -8.32
C SER A 25 -1.36 2.04 -7.62
N ASP A 26 -1.45 2.47 -6.35
CA ASP A 26 -0.27 2.83 -5.56
C ASP A 26 0.56 1.59 -5.26
N PHE A 27 -0.10 0.47 -4.96
CA PHE A 27 0.57 -0.81 -4.69
C PHE A 27 1.28 -1.34 -5.94
N ALA A 28 0.61 -1.31 -7.09
CA ALA A 28 1.20 -1.71 -8.37
C ALA A 28 2.41 -0.85 -8.75
N LYS A 29 2.32 0.47 -8.58
CA LYS A 29 3.47 1.38 -8.78
C LYS A 29 4.63 1.06 -7.84
N ALA A 30 4.34 0.78 -6.56
CA ALA A 30 5.38 0.42 -5.59
C ALA A 30 6.11 -0.87 -5.99
N LEU A 31 5.37 -1.89 -6.44
CA LEU A 31 5.94 -3.14 -6.96
C LEU A 31 6.77 -2.88 -8.21
N ALA A 32 6.26 -2.12 -9.18
CA ALA A 32 6.97 -1.77 -10.40
C ALA A 32 8.25 -0.93 -10.13
N MET A 33 8.28 -0.15 -9.06
CA MET A 33 9.50 0.53 -8.59
C MET A 33 10.47 -0.39 -7.83
N GLY A 34 10.21 -1.68 -7.78
CA GLY A 34 11.09 -2.69 -7.22
C GLY A 34 10.86 -2.98 -5.73
N ALA A 35 9.65 -2.79 -5.22
CA ALA A 35 9.29 -3.29 -3.90
C ALA A 35 8.97 -4.78 -3.96
N ASP A 36 9.43 -5.52 -2.99
CA ASP A 36 9.06 -6.92 -2.78
C ASP A 36 7.76 -7.03 -1.98
N ALA A 37 7.47 -6.03 -1.16
CA ALA A 37 6.24 -5.94 -0.40
C ALA A 37 5.79 -4.49 -0.19
N VAL A 38 4.50 -4.31 0.09
CA VAL A 38 3.88 -3.02 0.36
C VAL A 38 3.25 -3.04 1.75
N ALA A 39 3.64 -2.09 2.61
CA ALA A 39 3.04 -1.93 3.92
C ALA A 39 2.00 -0.80 3.91
N ILE A 40 0.80 -1.12 4.37
CA ILE A 40 -0.33 -0.18 4.45
C ILE A 40 -0.83 -0.08 5.90
N ALA A 41 -1.30 1.09 6.29
CA ALA A 41 -1.94 1.32 7.58
C ALA A 41 -3.29 2.01 7.42
N SER A 42 -3.29 3.26 6.96
CA SER A 42 -4.51 4.07 6.85
C SER A 42 -5.55 3.46 5.91
N ALA A 43 -5.14 2.81 4.84
CA ALA A 43 -6.05 2.14 3.91
C ALA A 43 -6.82 1.00 4.60
N ALA A 44 -6.13 0.14 5.35
CA ALA A 44 -6.75 -0.94 6.11
C ALA A 44 -7.68 -0.40 7.22
N LEU A 45 -7.25 0.66 7.92
CA LEU A 45 -8.10 1.33 8.93
C LEU A 45 -9.37 1.91 8.32
N MET A 46 -9.29 2.57 7.16
CA MET A 46 -10.45 3.09 6.44
C MET A 46 -11.39 1.98 5.98
N ALA A 47 -10.83 0.90 5.46
CA ALA A 47 -11.61 -0.29 5.10
C ALA A 47 -12.35 -0.89 6.32
N ALA A 48 -11.72 -0.88 7.50
CA ALA A 48 -12.32 -1.32 8.76
C ALA A 48 -13.44 -0.40 9.29
N ALA A 49 -13.55 0.83 8.82
CA ALA A 49 -14.56 1.86 9.13
C ALA A 49 -13.99 3.17 9.71
N CYS A 50 -12.68 3.36 9.78
CA CYS A 50 -12.08 4.61 10.25
C CYS A 50 -12.46 5.77 9.34
N GLN A 51 -13.02 6.83 9.89
CA GLN A 51 -13.43 8.04 9.17
C GLN A 51 -12.37 9.14 9.14
N GLN A 52 -11.14 8.84 9.58
CA GLN A 52 -10.01 9.76 9.55
C GLN A 52 -10.22 11.07 10.33
N TYR A 53 -11.01 11.05 11.42
CA TYR A 53 -11.21 12.23 12.28
C TYR A 53 -9.93 12.74 12.95
N ARG A 54 -8.88 11.93 13.01
CA ARG A 54 -7.56 12.26 13.58
C ARG A 54 -7.57 12.66 15.05
N ILE A 55 -8.57 12.21 15.80
CA ILE A 55 -8.70 12.44 17.25
C ILE A 55 -8.35 11.20 18.07
N CYS A 56 -7.62 10.26 17.49
CA CYS A 56 -7.29 8.98 18.13
C CYS A 56 -6.56 9.17 19.48
N GLY A 57 -5.70 10.19 19.58
CA GLY A 57 -4.94 10.50 20.81
C GLY A 57 -5.81 10.96 21.98
N THR A 58 -7.05 11.38 21.74
CA THR A 58 -7.98 11.79 22.80
C THR A 58 -8.76 10.61 23.41
N GLY A 59 -8.71 9.45 22.79
CA GLY A 59 -9.56 8.30 23.17
C GLY A 59 -11.04 8.44 22.87
N MET A 60 -11.46 9.52 22.20
CA MET A 60 -12.87 9.84 21.93
C MET A 60 -13.30 9.49 20.50
N CYS A 61 -12.76 8.40 19.95
CA CYS A 61 -13.07 7.98 18.59
C CYS A 61 -14.56 7.68 18.41
N PRO A 62 -15.31 8.45 17.59
CA PRO A 62 -16.76 8.29 17.46
C PRO A 62 -17.16 7.00 16.72
N VAL A 63 -16.22 6.37 16.00
CA VAL A 63 -16.44 5.12 15.28
C VAL A 63 -16.15 3.89 16.14
N GLY A 64 -15.46 4.07 17.27
CA GLY A 64 -15.15 2.99 18.20
C GLY A 64 -13.83 2.25 17.89
N VAL A 65 -13.06 2.67 16.90
CA VAL A 65 -11.79 1.96 16.49
C VAL A 65 -10.66 2.25 17.49
N ALA A 66 -10.54 3.50 17.96
CA ALA A 66 -9.44 3.94 18.82
C ALA A 66 -10.01 4.59 20.09
N THR A 67 -10.64 3.79 20.94
CA THR A 67 -11.23 4.22 22.21
C THR A 67 -11.33 3.07 23.19
N GLN A 68 -11.28 3.38 24.47
CA GLN A 68 -11.58 2.45 25.57
C GLN A 68 -12.96 2.72 26.18
N ASP A 69 -13.65 3.79 25.79
CA ASP A 69 -15.02 4.07 26.22
C ASP A 69 -15.97 2.99 25.68
N GLU A 70 -16.69 2.31 26.56
CA GLU A 70 -17.57 1.20 26.21
C GLU A 70 -18.70 1.60 25.24
N LYS A 71 -19.27 2.80 25.43
CA LYS A 71 -20.36 3.33 24.56
C LYS A 71 -19.86 3.63 23.16
N LEU A 72 -18.66 4.17 23.05
CA LEU A 72 -18.04 4.44 21.75
C LEU A 72 -17.59 3.14 21.10
N ARG A 73 -16.97 2.24 21.88
CA ARG A 73 -16.48 0.95 21.40
C ARG A 73 -17.61 0.06 20.87
N SER A 74 -18.78 0.07 21.49
CA SER A 74 -19.93 -0.72 21.04
C SER A 74 -20.45 -0.36 19.64
N ARG A 75 -20.05 0.79 19.10
CA ARG A 75 -20.35 1.20 17.72
C ARG A 75 -19.54 0.45 16.68
N PHE A 76 -18.36 -0.03 17.05
CA PHE A 76 -17.50 -0.80 16.15
C PHE A 76 -17.99 -2.24 16.06
N LYS A 77 -18.38 -2.66 14.87
CA LYS A 77 -18.84 -4.03 14.59
C LYS A 77 -17.68 -4.82 14.00
N GLU A 78 -17.04 -5.63 14.83
CA GLU A 78 -15.80 -6.35 14.50
C GLU A 78 -15.96 -7.24 13.27
N ASP A 79 -17.00 -8.07 13.19
CA ASP A 79 -17.22 -8.96 12.07
C ASP A 79 -17.42 -8.20 10.74
N ALA A 80 -18.20 -7.13 10.79
CA ALA A 80 -18.44 -6.29 9.62
C ALA A 80 -17.15 -5.57 9.18
N ALA A 81 -16.34 -5.12 10.12
CA ALA A 81 -15.05 -4.49 9.85
C ALA A 81 -14.07 -5.49 9.26
N ALA A 82 -13.98 -6.69 9.82
CA ALA A 82 -13.14 -7.77 9.30
C ALA A 82 -13.52 -8.14 7.86
N GLN A 83 -14.83 -8.29 7.58
CA GLN A 83 -15.31 -8.59 6.23
C GLN A 83 -14.96 -7.48 5.23
N ARG A 84 -15.07 -6.21 5.63
CA ARG A 84 -14.70 -5.06 4.78
C ARG A 84 -13.20 -5.06 4.45
N VAL A 85 -12.35 -5.29 5.45
CA VAL A 85 -10.90 -5.39 5.24
C VAL A 85 -10.56 -6.57 4.32
N ALA A 86 -11.16 -7.73 4.54
CA ALA A 86 -10.98 -8.90 3.67
C ALA A 86 -11.39 -8.62 2.23
N ASN A 87 -12.52 -7.94 2.03
CA ASN A 87 -12.98 -7.54 0.70
C ASN A 87 -12.02 -6.54 0.05
N PHE A 88 -11.58 -5.52 0.79
CA PHE A 88 -10.62 -4.54 0.32
C PHE A 88 -9.32 -5.21 -0.17
N LEU A 89 -8.76 -6.10 0.64
CA LEU A 89 -7.52 -6.80 0.28
C LEU A 89 -7.70 -7.71 -0.94
N ARG A 90 -8.83 -8.44 -1.01
CA ARG A 90 -9.14 -9.31 -2.15
C ARG A 90 -9.27 -8.52 -3.45
N VAL A 91 -10.04 -7.44 -3.43
CA VAL A 91 -10.23 -6.58 -4.62
C VAL A 91 -8.90 -5.94 -5.03
N SER A 92 -8.15 -5.39 -4.08
CA SER A 92 -6.84 -4.79 -4.36
C SER A 92 -5.87 -5.79 -5.00
N LEU A 93 -5.86 -7.05 -4.52
CA LEU A 93 -5.02 -8.09 -5.09
C LEU A 93 -5.43 -8.44 -6.53
N GLU A 94 -6.73 -8.56 -6.82
CA GLU A 94 -7.20 -8.83 -8.19
C GLU A 94 -6.90 -7.66 -9.14
N GLU A 95 -6.98 -6.43 -8.66
CA GLU A 95 -6.59 -5.26 -9.44
C GLU A 95 -5.07 -5.23 -9.71
N ILE A 96 -4.22 -5.56 -8.73
CA ILE A 96 -2.77 -5.66 -8.95
C ILE A 96 -2.45 -6.74 -9.99
N LYS A 97 -3.08 -7.91 -9.91
CA LYS A 97 -2.95 -8.96 -10.94
C LYS A 97 -3.39 -8.46 -12.33
N THR A 98 -4.42 -7.61 -12.37
CA THR A 98 -4.88 -7.01 -13.62
C THR A 98 -3.83 -6.06 -14.18
N PHE A 99 -3.19 -5.24 -13.34
CA PHE A 99 -2.07 -4.39 -13.77
C PHE A 99 -0.92 -5.21 -14.35
N ALA A 100 -0.50 -6.28 -13.69
CA ALA A 100 0.52 -7.18 -14.22
C ALA A 100 0.14 -7.74 -15.61
N ARG A 101 -1.09 -8.24 -15.77
CA ARG A 101 -1.57 -8.77 -17.07
C ARG A 101 -1.60 -7.72 -18.18
N ILE A 102 -2.00 -6.48 -17.88
CA ILE A 102 -2.05 -5.38 -18.85
C ILE A 102 -0.62 -5.02 -19.32
N THR A 103 0.35 -5.12 -18.44
CA THR A 103 1.77 -4.86 -18.76
C THR A 103 2.49 -6.09 -19.33
N GLY A 104 1.78 -7.22 -19.47
CA GLY A 104 2.31 -8.43 -20.12
C GLY A 104 3.06 -9.37 -19.19
N HIS A 105 2.84 -9.28 -17.88
CA HIS A 105 3.47 -10.13 -16.88
C HIS A 105 2.53 -11.18 -16.32
N ASP A 106 3.06 -12.37 -16.06
CA ASP A 106 2.34 -13.47 -15.41
C ASP A 106 2.46 -13.42 -13.87
N ASN A 107 3.45 -12.69 -13.36
CA ASN A 107 3.71 -12.53 -11.94
C ASN A 107 3.77 -11.03 -11.58
N ILE A 108 3.18 -10.67 -10.45
CA ILE A 108 3.16 -9.29 -9.96
C ILE A 108 4.55 -8.74 -9.60
N HIS A 109 5.51 -9.60 -9.29
CA HIS A 109 6.90 -9.23 -9.01
C HIS A 109 7.77 -9.05 -10.26
N ASP A 110 7.25 -9.37 -11.44
CA ASP A 110 7.94 -9.14 -12.72
C ASP A 110 7.68 -7.72 -13.25
N MET A 111 6.70 -7.02 -12.69
CA MET A 111 6.48 -5.60 -12.99
C MET A 111 7.72 -4.79 -12.62
N ASN A 112 8.09 -3.86 -13.49
CA ASN A 112 9.29 -3.05 -13.34
C ASN A 112 9.09 -1.60 -13.82
N ALA A 113 10.12 -0.78 -13.74
CA ALA A 113 10.02 0.65 -14.07
C ALA A 113 9.68 0.92 -15.55
N ASP A 114 9.93 -0.03 -16.46
CA ASP A 114 9.58 0.10 -17.87
C ASP A 114 8.06 0.02 -18.12
N ASP A 115 7.31 -0.56 -17.18
CA ASP A 115 5.85 -0.59 -17.18
C ASP A 115 5.21 0.72 -16.73
N LEU A 116 6.02 1.66 -16.24
CA LEU A 116 5.58 2.95 -15.75
C LEU A 116 5.83 4.05 -16.78
N CYS A 117 4.93 5.03 -16.78
CA CYS A 117 5.15 6.31 -17.44
C CYS A 117 4.68 7.46 -16.56
N THR A 118 5.20 8.66 -16.80
CA THR A 118 4.84 9.86 -16.07
C THR A 118 4.55 11.02 -17.00
N VAL A 119 3.65 11.88 -16.59
CA VAL A 119 3.40 13.18 -17.27
C VAL A 119 4.22 14.32 -16.65
N SER A 120 4.97 14.03 -15.58
CA SER A 120 5.86 14.99 -14.94
C SER A 120 7.25 14.92 -15.57
N ARG A 121 7.68 16.02 -16.18
CA ARG A 121 9.03 16.13 -16.74
C ARG A 121 10.10 15.95 -15.66
N GLU A 122 9.88 16.52 -14.47
CA GLU A 122 10.81 16.43 -13.36
C GLU A 122 11.03 14.96 -12.94
N ILE A 123 9.95 14.17 -12.81
CA ILE A 123 10.06 12.73 -12.49
C ILE A 123 10.85 12.01 -13.59
N SER A 124 10.58 12.29 -14.88
CA SER A 124 11.29 11.64 -15.97
C SER A 124 12.77 12.04 -16.06
N GLU A 125 13.12 13.27 -15.68
CA GLU A 125 14.50 13.75 -15.67
C GLU A 125 15.34 13.16 -14.53
N PHE A 126 14.73 12.90 -13.36
CA PHE A 126 15.43 12.41 -12.17
C PHE A 126 15.22 10.92 -11.88
N THR A 127 14.47 10.22 -12.71
CA THR A 127 14.21 8.77 -12.56
C THR A 127 14.32 8.06 -13.90
N ASN A 128 14.31 6.73 -13.89
CA ASN A 128 14.26 5.93 -15.11
C ASN A 128 12.83 5.77 -15.67
N ILE A 129 11.84 6.52 -15.12
CA ILE A 129 10.46 6.43 -15.56
C ILE A 129 10.27 7.29 -16.81
N ARG A 130 9.82 6.65 -17.89
CA ARG A 130 9.61 7.29 -19.20
C ARG A 130 8.51 8.36 -19.13
N HIS A 131 8.74 9.49 -19.81
CA HIS A 131 7.70 10.48 -20.05
C HIS A 131 6.66 9.91 -21.03
N ALA A 132 5.35 10.13 -20.74
CA ALA A 132 4.24 9.69 -21.59
C ALA A 132 4.15 10.54 -22.87
#